data_5d08958c5709b948710ca6805e2938b0
#
_entry.id   5d08958c5709b948710ca6805e2938b0
#
_cell.length_a   1.000
_cell.length_b   1.000
_cell.length_c   1.000
_cell.angle_alpha   90.00
_cell.angle_beta   90.00
_cell.angle_gamma   90.00
#
_symmetry.space_group_name_H-M   'P 1'
#
loop_
_entity.id
_entity.type
_entity.pdbx_description
1 polymer ?
#
loop_
_entity_poly.entity_id
_entity_poly.type
_entity_poly.pdbx_seq_one_letter_code
_entity_poly.pdbx_strand_id
1 'polypeptide(L)'
;PANELTENLIDLGFAVRRFKTGTPARVDGRTIDYSKCEIQEGETDIYPFSYLSDGVPQKQAPCYLTYTNEKTHEIIRANLHRSPLYAGVIKGTGPRYCPSIEDKVVRFADKERHQIFLEPECAGSHEVYVQGMSSSLPHDVQRAMYRTVPGLENVEIMRYAYAIEYDCIDTLDVYPTLEFKKIEGIYTAGQINGTSGYEEAAAQGLIAGLNASLKLRGKEPLILRRDEAYIGVLIDDLVTKGTNEPYRMM
;
A
#
# COMPACT_ATOMS: atom_id res chain seq x y z
N PRO A 1 10.78 6.00 16.73
CA PRO A 1 9.41 5.93 16.23
C PRO A 1 8.68 7.24 16.51
N ALA A 2 7.74 7.62 15.67
CA ALA A 2 7.00 8.88 15.76
C ALA A 2 5.82 8.83 16.76
N ASN A 3 5.92 8.05 17.83
CA ASN A 3 4.84 7.91 18.81
C ASN A 3 4.49 9.23 19.50
N GLU A 4 5.48 10.09 19.73
CA GLU A 4 5.27 11.43 20.30
C GLU A 4 4.36 12.31 19.44
N LEU A 5 4.42 12.17 18.09
CA LEU A 5 3.52 12.89 17.20
C LEU A 5 2.07 12.43 17.40
N THR A 6 1.85 11.13 17.53
CA THR A 6 0.52 10.57 17.77
C THR A 6 -0.04 11.04 19.12
N GLU A 7 0.76 11.03 20.16
CA GLU A 7 0.39 11.55 21.49
C GLU A 7 0.01 13.03 21.41
N ASN A 8 0.84 13.85 20.75
CA ASN A 8 0.54 15.28 20.54
C ASN A 8 -0.76 15.50 19.74
N LEU A 9 -1.03 14.68 18.73
CA LEU A 9 -2.30 14.78 17.99
C LEU A 9 -3.51 14.46 18.88
N ILE A 10 -3.39 13.44 19.73
CA ILE A 10 -4.44 13.08 20.70
C ILE A 10 -4.65 14.22 21.70
N ASP A 11 -3.59 14.80 22.25
CA ASP A 11 -3.65 15.94 23.17
C ASP A 11 -4.28 17.19 22.54
N LEU A 12 -4.08 17.38 21.24
CA LEU A 12 -4.73 18.42 20.43
C LEU A 12 -6.18 18.12 20.10
N GLY A 13 -6.70 16.96 20.51
CA GLY A 13 -8.11 16.58 20.33
C GLY A 13 -8.44 15.86 19.04
N PHE A 14 -7.41 15.32 18.32
CA PHE A 14 -7.65 14.44 17.19
C PHE A 14 -8.08 13.04 17.68
N ALA A 15 -9.13 12.49 17.09
CA ALA A 15 -9.43 11.07 17.22
C ALA A 15 -8.48 10.29 16.29
N VAL A 16 -7.68 9.40 16.86
CA VAL A 16 -6.66 8.63 16.11
C VAL A 16 -7.10 7.19 15.98
N ARG A 17 -6.87 6.61 14.80
CA ARG A 17 -7.06 5.19 14.47
C ARG A 17 -5.73 4.60 14.03
N ARG A 18 -5.58 3.28 14.13
CA ARG A 18 -4.40 2.57 13.69
C ARG A 18 -4.73 1.61 12.56
N PHE A 19 -4.01 1.75 11.44
CA PHE A 19 -4.04 0.87 10.31
C PHE A 19 -2.73 0.10 10.17
N LYS A 20 -2.76 -0.97 9.39
CA LYS A 20 -1.58 -1.74 9.04
C LYS A 20 -1.43 -1.85 7.53
N THR A 21 -0.21 -2.02 7.09
CA THR A 21 0.13 -2.47 5.75
C THR A 21 1.34 -3.39 5.84
N GLY A 22 1.87 -3.81 4.71
CA GLY A 22 3.05 -4.66 4.66
C GLY A 22 3.75 -4.54 3.32
N THR A 23 4.99 -4.98 3.29
CA THR A 23 5.78 -5.07 2.08
C THR A 23 6.35 -6.47 1.96
N PRO A 24 6.49 -7.04 0.73
CA PRO A 24 7.15 -8.31 0.53
C PRO A 24 8.66 -8.18 0.63
N ALA A 25 9.36 -9.30 0.59
CA ALA A 25 10.82 -9.28 0.50
C ALA A 25 11.31 -8.70 -0.83
N ARG A 26 12.53 -8.17 -0.79
CA ARG A 26 13.34 -7.90 -1.98
C ARG A 26 14.37 -9.00 -2.10
N VAL A 27 14.52 -9.52 -3.28
CA VAL A 27 15.40 -10.64 -3.56
C VAL A 27 16.43 -10.29 -4.64
N ASP A 28 17.55 -11.00 -4.66
CA ASP A 28 18.56 -10.84 -5.70
C ASP A 28 18.10 -11.54 -6.99
N GLY A 29 17.77 -10.75 -8.00
CA GLY A 29 17.29 -11.22 -9.30
C GLY A 29 18.26 -12.17 -10.03
N ARG A 30 19.56 -12.14 -9.69
CA ARG A 30 20.56 -13.06 -10.26
C ARG A 30 20.41 -14.48 -9.74
N THR A 31 19.68 -14.67 -8.65
CA THR A 31 19.43 -15.98 -8.03
C THR A 31 18.07 -16.57 -8.40
N ILE A 32 17.30 -15.88 -9.25
CA ILE A 32 16.01 -16.33 -9.74
C ILE A 32 16.18 -17.17 -11.00
N ASP A 33 15.52 -18.30 -11.06
CA ASP A 33 15.39 -19.11 -12.28
C ASP A 33 14.15 -18.65 -13.08
N TYR A 34 14.33 -17.62 -13.90
CA TYR A 34 13.28 -17.06 -14.72
C TYR A 34 12.66 -18.02 -15.74
N SER A 35 13.37 -19.12 -16.09
CA SER A 35 12.84 -20.12 -17.02
C SER A 35 11.61 -20.86 -16.47
N LYS A 36 11.37 -20.80 -15.16
CA LYS A 36 10.20 -21.37 -14.49
C LYS A 36 9.05 -20.37 -14.28
N CYS A 37 9.24 -19.15 -14.76
CA CYS A 37 8.28 -18.07 -14.60
C CYS A 37 7.66 -17.69 -15.95
N GLU A 38 6.44 -17.20 -15.93
CA GLU A 38 5.79 -16.68 -17.11
C GLU A 38 6.16 -15.20 -17.29
N ILE A 39 6.70 -14.84 -18.45
CA ILE A 39 7.05 -13.45 -18.74
C ILE A 39 5.78 -12.60 -18.94
N GLN A 40 5.76 -11.44 -18.34
CA GLN A 40 4.71 -10.42 -18.48
C GLN A 40 5.34 -9.19 -19.14
N GLU A 41 5.22 -9.13 -20.46
CA GLU A 41 5.68 -7.98 -21.24
C GLU A 41 4.84 -6.74 -20.92
N GLY A 42 5.43 -5.56 -21.10
CA GLY A 42 4.66 -4.30 -21.04
C GLY A 42 3.72 -4.17 -22.24
N GLU A 43 2.63 -3.45 -22.06
CA GLU A 43 1.71 -3.12 -23.15
C GLU A 43 2.37 -2.19 -24.17
N THR A 44 2.12 -2.43 -25.45
CA THR A 44 2.73 -1.67 -26.56
C THR A 44 1.78 -0.63 -27.16
N ASP A 45 0.48 -0.85 -27.04
CA ASP A 45 -0.57 0.03 -27.58
C ASP A 45 -1.31 0.75 -26.45
N ILE A 46 -0.58 1.65 -25.78
CA ILE A 46 -1.11 2.44 -24.67
C ILE A 46 -0.97 3.94 -24.92
N TYR A 47 -1.92 4.69 -24.37
CA TYR A 47 -1.84 6.14 -24.31
C TYR A 47 -1.03 6.58 -23.09
N PRO A 48 -0.19 7.63 -23.20
CA PRO A 48 0.51 8.19 -22.05
C PRO A 48 -0.48 8.79 -21.05
N PHE A 49 -0.17 8.72 -19.77
CA PHE A 49 -1.00 9.34 -18.72
C PHE A 49 -1.04 10.87 -18.79
N SER A 50 0.01 11.49 -19.31
CA SER A 50 0.08 12.95 -19.46
C SER A 50 -0.27 13.34 -20.88
N TYR A 51 -1.17 14.33 -21.03
CA TYR A 51 -1.47 14.96 -22.31
C TYR A 51 -0.29 15.73 -22.92
N LEU A 52 0.76 15.97 -22.12
CA LEU A 52 2.00 16.64 -22.57
C LEU A 52 3.06 15.65 -23.07
N SER A 53 2.80 14.34 -23.00
CA SER A 53 3.74 13.32 -23.47
C SER A 53 3.44 12.94 -24.92
N ASP A 54 4.48 12.91 -25.76
CA ASP A 54 4.39 12.52 -27.17
C ASP A 54 4.27 11.00 -27.38
N GLY A 55 4.36 10.21 -26.31
CA GLY A 55 4.26 8.75 -26.32
C GLY A 55 4.77 8.09 -25.06
N VAL A 56 4.86 6.76 -25.09
CA VAL A 56 5.39 5.95 -23.98
C VAL A 56 6.75 5.35 -24.37
N PRO A 57 7.62 5.03 -23.39
CA PRO A 57 8.89 4.36 -23.70
C PRO A 57 8.67 3.05 -24.46
N GLN A 58 9.35 2.90 -25.59
CA GLN A 58 9.25 1.70 -26.43
C GLN A 58 9.85 0.46 -25.74
N LYS A 59 10.88 0.66 -24.91
CA LYS A 59 11.52 -0.41 -24.16
C LYS A 59 11.05 -0.37 -22.71
N GLN A 60 10.24 -1.35 -22.35
CA GLN A 60 9.76 -1.55 -20.99
C GLN A 60 10.52 -2.71 -20.32
N ALA A 61 10.62 -2.69 -18.99
CA ALA A 61 11.14 -3.80 -18.22
C ALA A 61 10.01 -4.81 -18.00
N PRO A 62 10.17 -6.10 -18.41
CA PRO A 62 9.15 -7.10 -18.15
C PRO A 62 9.09 -7.45 -16.65
N CYS A 63 7.91 -7.85 -16.19
CA CYS A 63 7.73 -8.56 -14.95
C CYS A 63 7.63 -10.06 -15.22
N TYR A 64 7.72 -10.87 -14.16
CA TYR A 64 7.59 -12.31 -14.29
C TYR A 64 6.54 -12.82 -13.31
N LEU A 65 5.69 -13.72 -13.78
CA LEU A 65 4.62 -14.32 -13.01
C LEU A 65 5.01 -15.73 -12.56
N THR A 66 4.82 -15.99 -11.29
CA THR A 66 4.90 -17.33 -10.69
C THR A 66 3.80 -17.50 -9.64
N TYR A 67 3.80 -18.60 -8.91
CA TYR A 67 2.70 -18.92 -7.99
C TYR A 67 3.22 -19.60 -6.72
N THR A 68 2.51 -19.37 -5.61
CA THR A 68 2.63 -20.25 -4.43
C THR A 68 2.11 -21.65 -4.77
N ASN A 69 2.38 -22.60 -3.90
CA ASN A 69 1.89 -23.97 -3.99
C ASN A 69 1.53 -24.52 -2.59
N GLU A 70 1.05 -25.75 -2.53
CA GLU A 70 0.64 -26.36 -1.26
C GLU A 70 1.78 -26.40 -0.22
N LYS A 71 3.03 -26.67 -0.63
CA LYS A 71 4.18 -26.65 0.29
C LYS A 71 4.40 -25.26 0.89
N THR A 72 4.22 -24.20 0.07
CA THR A 72 4.26 -22.82 0.56
C THR A 72 3.20 -22.58 1.61
N HIS A 73 1.97 -23.03 1.33
CA HIS A 73 0.82 -22.86 2.22
C HIS A 73 0.96 -23.65 3.52
N GLU A 74 1.48 -24.89 3.47
CA GLU A 74 1.77 -25.71 4.65
C GLU A 74 2.76 -25.03 5.60
N ILE A 75 3.87 -24.47 5.05
CA ILE A 75 4.85 -23.72 5.85
C ILE A 75 4.20 -22.51 6.52
N ILE A 76 3.37 -21.77 5.79
CA ILE A 76 2.68 -20.60 6.33
C ILE A 76 1.72 -21.03 7.44
N ARG A 77 0.85 -22.02 7.19
CA ARG A 77 -0.13 -22.51 8.19
C ARG A 77 0.55 -23.01 9.46
N ALA A 78 1.63 -23.76 9.33
CA ALA A 78 2.38 -24.29 10.49
C ALA A 78 3.02 -23.19 11.34
N ASN A 79 3.22 -22.00 10.80
CA ASN A 79 3.90 -20.89 11.46
C ASN A 79 3.00 -19.67 11.76
N LEU A 80 1.68 -19.76 11.57
CA LEU A 80 0.77 -18.63 11.83
C LEU A 80 0.90 -18.12 13.27
N HIS A 81 1.09 -18.99 14.24
CA HIS A 81 1.28 -18.62 15.65
C HIS A 81 2.53 -17.76 15.90
N ARG A 82 3.48 -17.74 14.96
CA ARG A 82 4.69 -16.92 14.99
C ARG A 82 4.53 -15.58 14.24
N SER A 83 3.43 -15.41 13.52
CA SER A 83 3.14 -14.14 12.83
C SER A 83 2.68 -13.09 13.84
N PRO A 84 3.32 -11.91 13.92
CA PRO A 84 2.86 -10.80 14.75
C PRO A 84 1.40 -10.41 14.52
N LEU A 85 0.90 -10.62 13.31
CA LEU A 85 -0.49 -10.38 12.95
C LEU A 85 -1.44 -11.35 13.68
N TYR A 86 -1.14 -12.65 13.66
CA TYR A 86 -1.97 -13.69 14.27
C TYR A 86 -1.69 -13.88 15.76
N ALA A 87 -0.52 -13.46 16.24
CA ALA A 87 -0.18 -13.43 17.65
C ALA A 87 -0.77 -12.20 18.39
N GLY A 88 -1.52 -11.33 17.71
CA GLY A 88 -2.17 -10.16 18.31
C GLY A 88 -1.23 -9.02 18.68
N VAL A 89 0.00 -9.03 18.18
CA VAL A 89 0.97 -7.93 18.34
C VAL A 89 0.58 -6.75 17.44
N ILE A 90 0.21 -7.04 16.19
CA ILE A 90 -0.30 -6.05 15.24
C ILE A 90 -1.80 -5.86 15.49
N LYS A 91 -2.20 -4.64 15.80
CA LYS A 91 -3.60 -4.27 16.13
C LYS A 91 -4.28 -3.50 15.00
N GLY A 92 -3.52 -2.97 14.05
CA GLY A 92 -4.03 -2.16 12.95
C GLY A 92 -4.92 -2.95 11.98
N THR A 93 -6.00 -2.33 11.50
CA THR A 93 -6.82 -2.87 10.41
C THR A 93 -6.03 -2.85 9.10
N GLY A 94 -5.97 -3.98 8.41
CA GLY A 94 -5.28 -4.10 7.12
C GLY A 94 -6.12 -3.62 5.94
N PRO A 95 -5.48 -3.28 4.82
CA PRO A 95 -6.18 -2.87 3.61
C PRO A 95 -6.91 -4.06 2.97
N ARG A 96 -8.10 -3.80 2.44
CA ARG A 96 -8.94 -4.81 1.77
C ARG A 96 -8.25 -5.45 0.56
N TYR A 97 -7.55 -4.65 -0.22
CA TYR A 97 -7.02 -5.03 -1.53
C TYR A 97 -5.54 -5.44 -1.54
N CYS A 98 -4.88 -5.42 -0.39
CA CYS A 98 -3.49 -5.87 -0.26
C CYS A 98 -3.30 -6.71 1.01
N PRO A 99 -3.96 -7.88 1.09
CA PRO A 99 -3.78 -8.78 2.23
C PRO A 99 -2.36 -9.35 2.22
N SER A 100 -1.83 -9.66 3.40
CA SER A 100 -0.59 -10.43 3.52
C SER A 100 -0.75 -11.84 2.95
N ILE A 101 0.34 -12.53 2.66
CA ILE A 101 0.26 -13.91 2.17
C ILE A 101 -0.39 -14.83 3.21
N GLU A 102 -0.16 -14.59 4.51
CA GLU A 102 -0.82 -15.31 5.59
C GLU A 102 -2.34 -15.12 5.52
N ASP A 103 -2.81 -13.89 5.32
CA ASP A 103 -4.24 -13.60 5.15
C ASP A 103 -4.83 -14.30 3.94
N LYS A 104 -4.10 -14.33 2.82
CA LYS A 104 -4.54 -15.03 1.60
C LYS A 104 -4.71 -16.53 1.85
N VAL A 105 -3.72 -17.16 2.46
CA VAL A 105 -3.72 -18.61 2.75
C VAL A 105 -4.82 -19.00 3.73
N VAL A 106 -5.17 -18.12 4.68
CA VAL A 106 -6.24 -18.38 5.64
C VAL A 106 -7.61 -18.08 5.06
N ARG A 107 -7.80 -16.91 4.44
CA ARG A 107 -9.12 -16.46 3.94
C ARG A 107 -9.56 -17.19 2.67
N PHE A 108 -8.61 -17.61 1.84
CA PHE A 108 -8.83 -18.27 0.58
C PHE A 108 -8.19 -19.69 0.61
N ALA A 109 -8.52 -20.43 1.66
CA ALA A 109 -7.94 -21.76 1.92
C ALA A 109 -8.32 -22.81 0.83
N ASP A 110 -9.36 -22.54 0.05
CA ASP A 110 -9.81 -23.33 -1.11
C ASP A 110 -8.94 -23.13 -2.36
N LYS A 111 -8.07 -22.08 -2.35
CA LYS A 111 -7.18 -21.80 -3.49
C LYS A 111 -5.89 -22.61 -3.37
N GLU A 112 -5.59 -23.38 -4.41
CA GLU A 112 -4.37 -24.20 -4.50
C GLU A 112 -3.11 -23.35 -4.64
N ARG A 113 -3.24 -22.11 -5.18
CA ARG A 113 -2.13 -21.21 -5.45
C ARG A 113 -2.55 -19.74 -5.43
N HIS A 114 -1.60 -18.87 -5.14
CA HIS A 114 -1.73 -17.41 -5.25
C HIS A 114 -0.68 -16.87 -6.19
N GLN A 115 -1.05 -15.85 -6.98
CA GLN A 115 -0.16 -15.17 -7.91
C GLN A 115 0.94 -14.41 -7.19
N ILE A 116 2.13 -14.46 -7.77
CA ILE A 116 3.33 -13.73 -7.34
C ILE A 116 3.90 -13.06 -8.58
N PHE A 117 4.08 -11.73 -8.54
CA PHE A 117 4.81 -11.01 -9.56
C PHE A 117 6.23 -10.70 -9.07
N LEU A 118 7.19 -10.94 -9.93
CA LEU A 118 8.59 -10.59 -9.74
C LEU A 118 8.85 -9.31 -10.53
N GLU A 119 8.98 -8.20 -9.82
CA GLU A 119 9.03 -6.86 -10.39
C GLU A 119 10.41 -6.26 -10.14
N PRO A 120 11.20 -5.92 -11.18
CA PRO A 120 12.45 -5.18 -11.00
C PRO A 120 12.17 -3.84 -10.31
N GLU A 121 12.89 -3.53 -9.23
CA GLU A 121 12.70 -2.25 -8.50
C GLU A 121 13.06 -1.03 -9.36
N CYS A 122 14.05 -1.18 -10.23
CA CYS A 122 14.39 -0.17 -11.25
C CYS A 122 15.25 -0.76 -12.37
N ALA A 123 15.35 -0.06 -13.48
CA ALA A 123 16.18 -0.45 -14.60
C ALA A 123 17.65 -0.59 -14.17
N GLY A 124 18.25 -1.75 -14.47
CA GLY A 124 19.65 -2.06 -14.13
C GLY A 124 19.92 -2.47 -12.69
N SER A 125 18.89 -2.52 -11.82
CA SER A 125 18.99 -3.10 -10.48
C SER A 125 18.88 -4.61 -10.53
N HIS A 126 19.56 -5.26 -9.60
CA HIS A 126 19.36 -6.69 -9.31
C HIS A 126 18.31 -6.92 -8.22
N GLU A 127 17.80 -5.85 -7.61
CA GLU A 127 16.78 -5.93 -6.57
C GLU A 127 15.41 -6.14 -7.22
N VAL A 128 14.75 -7.24 -6.84
CA VAL A 128 13.45 -7.65 -7.35
C VAL A 128 12.43 -7.66 -6.21
N TYR A 129 11.32 -6.96 -6.42
CA TYR A 129 10.18 -6.92 -5.53
C TYR A 129 9.29 -8.13 -5.77
N VAL A 130 8.96 -8.89 -4.72
CA VAL A 130 8.17 -10.12 -4.84
C VAL A 130 6.72 -9.84 -4.48
N GLN A 131 6.01 -9.17 -5.38
CA GLN A 131 4.64 -8.75 -5.14
C GLN A 131 3.70 -9.95 -4.92
N GLY A 132 2.83 -9.81 -3.93
CA GLY A 132 1.91 -10.87 -3.53
C GLY A 132 2.37 -11.67 -2.31
N MET A 133 3.63 -11.50 -1.88
CA MET A 133 4.26 -12.21 -0.75
C MET A 133 4.52 -11.29 0.46
N SER A 134 3.74 -10.20 0.63
CA SER A 134 3.81 -9.38 1.84
C SER A 134 3.56 -10.24 3.07
N SER A 135 4.42 -10.12 4.08
CA SER A 135 4.39 -11.01 5.25
C SER A 135 4.97 -10.34 6.48
N SER A 136 4.50 -10.78 7.65
CA SER A 136 5.11 -10.46 8.94
C SER A 136 5.77 -11.66 9.62
N LEU A 137 5.83 -12.80 8.94
CA LEU A 137 6.45 -14.02 9.45
C LEU A 137 7.95 -13.84 9.73
N PRO A 138 8.54 -14.58 10.68
CA PRO A 138 9.98 -14.54 10.96
C PRO A 138 10.84 -14.87 9.75
N HIS A 139 12.10 -14.41 9.73
CA HIS A 139 13.02 -14.52 8.61
C HIS A 139 13.30 -15.96 8.18
N ASP A 140 13.38 -16.90 9.13
CA ASP A 140 13.56 -18.33 8.83
C ASP A 140 12.37 -18.91 8.07
N VAL A 141 11.16 -18.52 8.45
CA VAL A 141 9.93 -18.94 7.78
C VAL A 141 9.84 -18.29 6.39
N GLN A 142 10.16 -17.01 6.28
CA GLN A 142 10.19 -16.34 4.98
C GLN A 142 11.14 -17.03 4.02
N ARG A 143 12.37 -17.36 4.45
CA ARG A 143 13.32 -18.09 3.62
C ARG A 143 12.79 -19.45 3.19
N ALA A 144 12.15 -20.18 4.11
CA ALA A 144 11.59 -21.50 3.81
C ALA A 144 10.44 -21.41 2.79
N MET A 145 9.48 -20.50 2.99
CA MET A 145 8.33 -20.37 2.09
C MET A 145 8.72 -19.85 0.70
N TYR A 146 9.64 -18.89 0.60
CA TYR A 146 10.10 -18.39 -0.71
C TYR A 146 10.74 -19.50 -1.54
N ARG A 147 11.53 -20.37 -0.93
CA ARG A 147 12.24 -21.47 -1.61
C ARG A 147 11.35 -22.62 -2.08
N THR A 148 10.05 -22.58 -1.76
CA THR A 148 9.08 -23.53 -2.30
C THR A 148 8.42 -23.03 -3.58
N VAL A 149 8.58 -21.75 -3.91
CA VAL A 149 7.97 -21.10 -5.07
C VAL A 149 8.79 -21.43 -6.33
N PRO A 150 8.16 -21.86 -7.44
CA PRO A 150 8.87 -22.10 -8.70
C PRO A 150 9.67 -20.89 -9.16
N GLY A 151 10.93 -21.12 -9.49
CA GLY A 151 11.88 -20.07 -9.86
C GLY A 151 12.61 -19.41 -8.69
N LEU A 152 12.16 -19.62 -7.44
CA LEU A 152 12.75 -19.03 -6.24
C LEU A 152 13.48 -20.06 -5.34
N GLU A 153 13.70 -21.28 -5.80
CA GLU A 153 14.24 -22.37 -4.98
C GLU A 153 15.63 -22.05 -4.40
N ASN A 154 16.41 -21.27 -5.13
CA ASN A 154 17.75 -20.84 -4.72
C ASN A 154 17.83 -19.35 -4.40
N VAL A 155 16.68 -18.70 -4.22
CA VAL A 155 16.63 -17.25 -4.06
C VAL A 155 17.36 -16.77 -2.82
N GLU A 156 18.08 -15.66 -2.97
CA GLU A 156 18.69 -14.91 -1.87
C GLU A 156 17.86 -13.67 -1.54
N ILE A 157 17.48 -13.56 -0.28
CA ILE A 157 16.69 -12.44 0.22
C ILE A 157 17.64 -11.30 0.60
N MET A 158 17.55 -10.18 -0.09
CA MET A 158 18.30 -8.95 0.20
C MET A 158 17.67 -8.16 1.34
N ARG A 159 16.33 -8.08 1.37
CA ARG A 159 15.55 -7.49 2.46
C ARG A 159 14.34 -8.37 2.75
N TYR A 160 14.14 -8.70 4.01
CA TYR A 160 12.98 -9.47 4.42
C TYR A 160 11.69 -8.64 4.35
N ALA A 161 10.57 -9.31 4.16
CA ALA A 161 9.24 -8.74 4.30
C ALA A 161 9.01 -8.27 5.74
N TYR A 162 8.22 -7.22 5.89
CA TYR A 162 7.81 -6.71 7.20
C TYR A 162 6.45 -6.04 7.14
N ALA A 163 5.77 -6.01 8.27
CA ALA A 163 4.55 -5.25 8.44
C ALA A 163 4.84 -3.86 9.01
N ILE A 164 3.96 -2.93 8.69
CA ILE A 164 3.98 -1.54 9.16
C ILE A 164 2.62 -1.25 9.77
N GLU A 165 2.61 -0.66 10.96
CA GLU A 165 1.44 0.02 11.49
C GLU A 165 1.63 1.53 11.36
N TYR A 166 0.55 2.24 11.10
CA TYR A 166 0.54 3.69 11.01
C TYR A 166 -0.74 4.26 11.60
N ASP A 167 -0.61 5.45 12.16
CA ASP A 167 -1.74 6.17 12.74
C ASP A 167 -2.36 7.10 11.70
N CYS A 168 -3.67 7.25 11.78
CA CYS A 168 -4.45 8.19 10.98
C CYS A 168 -5.51 8.85 11.86
N ILE A 169 -5.95 10.05 11.46
CA ILE A 169 -7.02 10.78 12.14
C ILE A 169 -8.38 10.32 11.66
N ASP A 170 -9.41 10.59 12.46
CA ASP A 170 -10.79 10.47 12.00
C ASP A 170 -11.13 11.67 11.10
N THR A 171 -11.35 11.40 9.82
CA THR A 171 -11.59 12.44 8.81
C THR A 171 -12.98 13.09 8.93
N LEU A 172 -13.87 12.56 9.78
CA LEU A 172 -15.11 13.24 10.14
C LEU A 172 -14.86 14.57 10.89
N ASP A 173 -13.67 14.73 11.48
CA ASP A 173 -13.20 15.99 12.11
C ASP A 173 -12.52 16.95 11.12
N VAL A 174 -12.56 16.68 9.82
CA VAL A 174 -11.97 17.49 8.76
C VAL A 174 -13.03 18.12 7.88
N TYR A 175 -12.82 19.37 7.46
CA TYR A 175 -13.69 20.06 6.49
C TYR A 175 -13.42 19.56 5.05
N PRO A 176 -14.33 19.80 4.10
CA PRO A 176 -14.08 19.54 2.67
C PRO A 176 -12.87 20.29 2.10
N THR A 177 -12.39 21.32 2.78
CA THR A 177 -11.15 22.04 2.48
C THR A 177 -9.89 21.30 2.91
N LEU A 178 -10.03 20.19 3.62
CA LEU A 178 -9.01 19.42 4.33
C LEU A 178 -8.39 20.16 5.54
N GLU A 179 -9.03 21.22 6.00
CA GLU A 179 -8.71 21.88 7.28
C GLU A 179 -9.36 21.14 8.45
N PHE A 180 -8.64 21.01 9.56
CA PHE A 180 -9.16 20.37 10.76
C PHE A 180 -10.20 21.27 11.46
N LYS A 181 -11.36 20.70 11.84
CA LYS A 181 -12.50 21.47 12.37
C LYS A 181 -12.25 22.15 13.72
N LYS A 182 -11.41 21.53 14.56
CA LYS A 182 -11.18 21.99 15.95
C LYS A 182 -10.01 22.97 16.08
N ILE A 183 -9.09 23.01 15.11
CA ILE A 183 -7.92 23.87 15.15
C ILE A 183 -7.76 24.54 13.79
N GLU A 184 -7.88 25.86 13.80
CA GLU A 184 -7.77 26.65 12.59
C GLU A 184 -6.32 26.65 12.04
N GLY A 185 -6.21 26.58 10.72
CA GLY A 185 -4.92 26.64 10.02
C GLY A 185 -4.18 25.29 9.93
N ILE A 186 -4.70 24.21 10.51
CA ILE A 186 -4.14 22.86 10.35
C ILE A 186 -4.85 22.16 9.20
N TYR A 187 -4.08 21.80 8.18
CA TYR A 187 -4.55 21.01 7.03
C TYR A 187 -3.89 19.65 7.04
N THR A 188 -4.63 18.62 6.63
CA THR A 188 -4.15 17.24 6.61
C THR A 188 -4.30 16.64 5.21
N ALA A 189 -3.34 15.82 4.78
CA ALA A 189 -3.37 15.19 3.47
C ALA A 189 -2.63 13.85 3.45
N GLY A 190 -3.12 12.92 2.66
CA GLY A 190 -2.48 11.62 2.43
C GLY A 190 -2.77 10.60 3.52
N GLN A 191 -1.75 9.84 3.89
CA GLN A 191 -1.88 8.70 4.80
C GLN A 191 -2.45 9.06 6.17
N ILE A 192 -2.19 10.27 6.67
CA ILE A 192 -2.76 10.77 7.92
C ILE A 192 -4.29 10.81 7.91
N ASN A 193 -4.89 10.94 6.72
CA ASN A 193 -6.35 10.89 6.50
C ASN A 193 -6.87 9.47 6.22
N GLY A 194 -6.05 8.44 6.45
CA GLY A 194 -6.45 7.04 6.29
C GLY A 194 -6.48 6.54 4.85
N THR A 195 -5.94 7.29 3.88
CA THR A 195 -5.78 6.81 2.50
C THR A 195 -4.50 6.00 2.32
N SER A 196 -4.45 5.12 1.33
CA SER A 196 -3.32 4.19 1.15
C SER A 196 -2.62 4.28 -0.21
N GLY A 197 -3.01 5.21 -1.09
CA GLY A 197 -2.40 5.38 -2.42
C GLY A 197 -1.66 6.69 -2.59
N TYR A 198 -0.69 6.70 -3.51
CA TYR A 198 0.06 7.92 -3.88
C TYR A 198 -0.84 8.95 -4.55
N GLU A 199 -1.77 8.51 -5.36
CA GLU A 199 -2.72 9.35 -6.09
C GLU A 199 -3.65 10.09 -5.13
N GLU A 200 -4.15 9.40 -4.10
CA GLU A 200 -4.96 10.01 -3.06
C GLU A 200 -4.15 11.05 -2.27
N ALA A 201 -2.89 10.75 -1.96
CA ALA A 201 -2.03 11.67 -1.23
C ALA A 201 -1.73 12.95 -2.05
N ALA A 202 -1.46 12.79 -3.34
CA ALA A 202 -1.21 13.90 -4.25
C ALA A 202 -2.44 14.81 -4.39
N ALA A 203 -3.62 14.21 -4.61
CA ALA A 203 -4.88 14.93 -4.72
C ALA A 203 -5.21 15.72 -3.46
N GLN A 204 -5.09 15.09 -2.30
CA GLN A 204 -5.34 15.75 -1.00
C GLN A 204 -4.35 16.88 -0.76
N GLY A 205 -3.04 16.65 -1.03
CA GLY A 205 -2.01 17.67 -0.87
C GLY A 205 -2.26 18.90 -1.72
N LEU A 206 -2.69 18.70 -2.97
CA LEU A 206 -3.07 19.79 -3.88
C LEU A 206 -4.23 20.62 -3.30
N ILE A 207 -5.33 19.97 -2.91
CA ILE A 207 -6.53 20.65 -2.39
C ILE A 207 -6.24 21.33 -1.04
N ALA A 208 -5.53 20.68 -0.14
CA ALA A 208 -5.14 21.25 1.14
C ALA A 208 -4.28 22.52 0.95
N GLY A 209 -3.26 22.46 0.09
CA GLY A 209 -2.37 23.58 -0.20
C GLY A 209 -3.08 24.75 -0.89
N LEU A 210 -3.97 24.45 -1.84
CA LEU A 210 -4.81 25.47 -2.50
C LEU A 210 -5.71 26.19 -1.49
N ASN A 211 -6.43 25.44 -0.65
CA ASN A 211 -7.34 26.02 0.32
C ASN A 211 -6.61 26.80 1.41
N ALA A 212 -5.47 26.33 1.89
CA ALA A 212 -4.62 27.11 2.79
C ALA A 212 -4.21 28.45 2.16
N SER A 213 -3.78 28.44 0.89
CA SER A 213 -3.42 29.65 0.16
C SER A 213 -4.60 30.59 -0.07
N LEU A 214 -5.78 30.06 -0.42
CA LEU A 214 -7.00 30.86 -0.60
C LEU A 214 -7.43 31.52 0.71
N LYS A 215 -7.42 30.79 1.81
CA LYS A 215 -7.74 31.29 3.15
C LYS A 215 -6.82 32.45 3.55
N LEU A 216 -5.51 32.29 3.38
CA LEU A 216 -4.53 33.38 3.68
C LEU A 216 -4.74 34.64 2.83
N ARG A 217 -5.36 34.50 1.67
CA ARG A 217 -5.69 35.61 0.76
C ARG A 217 -7.10 36.16 0.96
N GLY A 218 -7.86 35.67 1.93
CA GLY A 218 -9.25 36.04 2.16
C GLY A 218 -10.18 35.70 0.99
N LYS A 219 -9.87 34.63 0.24
CA LYS A 219 -10.68 34.17 -0.89
C LYS A 219 -11.55 32.98 -0.50
N GLU A 220 -12.64 32.77 -1.25
CA GLU A 220 -13.51 31.62 -1.09
C GLU A 220 -12.76 30.32 -1.28
N PRO A 221 -13.06 29.25 -0.49
CA PRO A 221 -12.43 27.97 -0.60
C PRO A 221 -12.80 27.25 -1.90
N LEU A 222 -11.87 26.42 -2.40
CA LEU A 222 -12.13 25.48 -3.48
C LEU A 222 -12.67 24.17 -2.89
N ILE A 223 -13.94 23.89 -3.14
CA ILE A 223 -14.59 22.63 -2.79
C ILE A 223 -15.10 21.99 -4.07
N LEU A 224 -14.47 20.89 -4.48
CA LEU A 224 -14.86 20.12 -5.67
C LEU A 224 -16.02 19.20 -5.29
N ARG A 225 -17.08 19.24 -6.06
CA ARG A 225 -18.23 18.35 -5.91
C ARG A 225 -17.95 16.99 -6.53
N ARG A 226 -18.72 15.98 -6.14
CA ARG A 226 -18.63 14.62 -6.66
C ARG A 226 -18.87 14.51 -8.17
N ASP A 227 -19.68 15.40 -8.72
CA ASP A 227 -20.02 15.47 -10.15
C ASP A 227 -19.05 16.33 -10.97
N GLU A 228 -18.11 17.02 -10.32
CA GLU A 228 -17.12 17.88 -10.99
C GLU A 228 -15.77 17.19 -11.17
N ALA A 229 -15.35 16.39 -10.19
CA ALA A 229 -14.04 15.74 -10.22
C ALA A 229 -13.97 14.50 -9.35
N TYR A 230 -13.11 13.54 -9.74
CA TYR A 230 -12.85 12.34 -8.94
C TYR A 230 -12.17 12.67 -7.60
N ILE A 231 -11.40 13.76 -7.53
CA ILE A 231 -10.89 14.34 -6.28
C ILE A 231 -12.04 14.76 -5.35
N GLY A 232 -13.14 15.29 -5.91
CA GLY A 232 -14.34 15.62 -5.15
C GLY A 232 -14.98 14.38 -4.51
N VAL A 233 -15.04 13.26 -5.24
CA VAL A 233 -15.52 11.97 -4.70
C VAL A 233 -14.65 11.50 -3.54
N LEU A 234 -13.31 11.54 -3.69
CA LEU A 234 -12.36 11.17 -2.66
C LEU A 234 -12.60 11.97 -1.37
N ILE A 235 -12.58 13.29 -1.47
CA ILE A 235 -12.67 14.16 -0.29
C ILE A 235 -14.06 14.04 0.37
N ASP A 236 -15.12 14.00 -0.41
CA ASP A 236 -16.47 13.84 0.13
C ASP A 236 -16.62 12.50 0.88
N ASP A 237 -16.11 11.39 0.33
CA ASP A 237 -16.11 10.10 1.04
C ASP A 237 -15.35 10.17 2.38
N LEU A 238 -14.18 10.81 2.39
CA LEU A 238 -13.37 10.95 3.60
C LEU A 238 -14.10 11.74 4.70
N VAL A 239 -14.67 12.91 4.36
CA VAL A 239 -15.20 13.84 5.37
C VAL A 239 -16.64 13.58 5.75
N THR A 240 -17.39 12.77 4.98
CA THR A 240 -18.81 12.46 5.26
C THR A 240 -19.00 11.04 5.78
N LYS A 241 -18.23 10.05 5.31
CA LYS A 241 -18.33 8.65 5.72
C LYS A 241 -17.26 8.23 6.72
N GLY A 242 -16.12 8.91 6.71
CA GLY A 242 -14.93 8.48 7.42
C GLY A 242 -14.34 7.19 6.86
N THR A 243 -13.32 6.65 7.53
CA THR A 243 -12.65 5.42 7.10
C THR A 243 -12.50 4.45 8.27
N ASN A 244 -12.96 3.21 8.12
CA ASN A 244 -12.77 2.13 9.09
C ASN A 244 -11.69 1.13 8.64
N GLU A 245 -11.22 1.26 7.42
CA GLU A 245 -10.13 0.50 6.81
C GLU A 245 -9.34 1.47 5.92
N PRO A 246 -8.07 1.17 5.55
CA PRO A 246 -7.31 2.00 4.63
C PRO A 246 -8.09 2.26 3.33
N TYR A 247 -8.39 3.53 3.09
CA TYR A 247 -9.20 3.96 1.94
C TYR A 247 -8.36 3.92 0.66
N ARG A 248 -8.92 3.39 -0.41
CA ARG A 248 -8.33 3.33 -1.74
C ARG A 248 -9.35 3.68 -2.81
N MET A 249 -9.00 4.63 -3.69
CA MET A 249 -9.75 4.89 -4.92
C MET A 249 -9.51 3.76 -5.93
N MET A 250 -10.53 3.41 -6.65
CA MET A 250 -10.48 2.38 -7.69
C MET A 250 -10.63 3.03 -9.06
#